data_d92b01a662e2b54e1f8047eb6fd5f72f
#
_entry.id   d92b01a662e2b54e1f8047eb6fd5f72f
#
_cell.length_a   1.000
_cell.length_b   1.000
_cell.length_c   1.000
_cell.angle_alpha   90.00
_cell.angle_beta   90.00
_cell.angle_gamma   90.00
#
_symmetry.space_group_name_H-M   'P 1'
#
loop_
_entity.id
_entity.type
_entity.pdbx_description
1 polymer ?
#
loop_
_entity_poly.entity_id
_entity_poly.type
_entity_poly.pdbx_seq_one_letter_code
_entity_poly.pdbx_strand_id
1 'polypeptide(L)'
;YTAQGPNSESDIADQVNMVNTAIASNPAGLGLAACDTSSVLDALKDCADKGIPVVTFDTGIADAPEGSIACEVCTDNAQAGSVAAENMYNAIKDVVANADGQVVIGEVNQDATAQNIQQRGGGFIDKMIELLQADGKTVAVAGNEFYVNAAKGADATEADADVVIQVAVPAQTTVELCSNEAQAILSKENCIAIFGSN
;
A
#
# COMPACT_ATOMS: atom_id res chain seq x y z
N TYR A 1 3.60 7.39 -29.93
CA TYR A 1 2.98 6.81 -28.73
C TYR A 1 1.81 7.69 -28.28
N THR A 2 0.85 7.10 -27.59
CA THR A 2 -0.26 7.79 -26.92
C THR A 2 -0.16 7.48 -25.44
N ALA A 3 -0.31 8.49 -24.57
CA ALA A 3 -0.38 8.32 -23.13
C ALA A 3 -1.73 8.87 -22.65
N GLN A 4 -2.39 8.14 -21.78
CA GLN A 4 -3.65 8.54 -21.16
C GLN A 4 -3.80 7.91 -19.79
N GLY A 5 -4.65 8.47 -18.95
CA GLY A 5 -4.96 7.95 -17.64
C GLY A 5 -6.29 8.51 -17.13
N PRO A 6 -6.90 7.89 -16.13
CA PRO A 6 -8.10 8.40 -15.50
C PRO A 6 -7.83 9.74 -14.78
N ASN A 7 -8.88 10.45 -14.40
CA ASN A 7 -8.75 11.72 -13.68
C ASN A 7 -8.28 11.52 -12.22
N SER A 8 -8.52 10.35 -11.66
CA SER A 8 -8.13 9.94 -10.32
C SER A 8 -7.72 8.48 -10.31
N GLU A 9 -6.80 8.09 -9.44
CA GLU A 9 -6.42 6.70 -9.23
C GLU A 9 -7.57 5.86 -8.65
N SER A 10 -8.60 6.50 -8.08
CA SER A 10 -9.84 5.84 -7.66
C SER A 10 -10.80 5.51 -8.82
N ASP A 11 -10.57 6.05 -10.02
CA ASP A 11 -11.41 5.84 -11.19
C ASP A 11 -11.02 4.55 -11.95
N ILE A 12 -11.05 3.41 -11.23
CA ILE A 12 -10.57 2.11 -11.70
C ILE A 12 -11.31 1.69 -12.98
N ALA A 13 -12.63 1.86 -13.03
CA ALA A 13 -13.44 1.48 -14.18
C ALA A 13 -13.04 2.27 -15.44
N ASP A 14 -12.69 3.53 -15.31
CA ASP A 14 -12.23 4.37 -16.42
C ASP A 14 -10.87 3.88 -16.93
N GLN A 15 -9.95 3.52 -16.03
CA GLN A 15 -8.67 2.93 -16.45
C GLN A 15 -8.88 1.63 -17.23
N VAL A 16 -9.71 0.71 -16.75
CA VAL A 16 -10.01 -0.56 -17.44
C VAL A 16 -10.57 -0.30 -18.85
N ASN A 17 -11.48 0.67 -18.99
CA ASN A 17 -12.03 1.07 -20.30
C ASN A 17 -10.95 1.63 -21.23
N MET A 18 -10.02 2.44 -20.70
CA MET A 18 -8.88 2.98 -21.46
C MET A 18 -7.93 1.88 -21.92
N VAL A 19 -7.61 0.93 -21.05
CA VAL A 19 -6.77 -0.24 -21.37
C VAL A 19 -7.42 -1.07 -22.48
N ASN A 20 -8.70 -1.40 -22.36
CA ASN A 20 -9.44 -2.17 -23.38
C ASN A 20 -9.48 -1.42 -24.73
N THR A 21 -9.64 -0.10 -24.70
CA THR A 21 -9.61 0.73 -25.91
C THR A 21 -8.22 0.71 -26.56
N ALA A 22 -7.16 0.80 -25.76
CA ALA A 22 -5.79 0.69 -26.25
C ALA A 22 -5.52 -0.68 -26.90
N ILE A 23 -5.93 -1.78 -26.25
CA ILE A 23 -5.81 -3.15 -26.78
C ILE A 23 -6.57 -3.30 -28.11
N ALA A 24 -7.77 -2.74 -28.20
CA ALA A 24 -8.59 -2.79 -29.43
C ALA A 24 -7.92 -2.09 -30.60
N SER A 25 -7.02 -1.14 -30.38
CA SER A 25 -6.22 -0.48 -31.43
C SER A 25 -5.06 -1.32 -31.95
N ASN A 26 -4.84 -2.53 -31.38
CA ASN A 26 -3.77 -3.45 -31.72
C ASN A 26 -2.36 -2.80 -31.70
N PRO A 27 -1.92 -2.26 -30.54
CA PRO A 27 -0.67 -1.55 -30.45
C PRO A 27 0.53 -2.50 -30.54
N ALA A 28 1.71 -1.99 -30.86
CA ALA A 28 2.96 -2.76 -30.87
C ALA A 28 3.43 -3.14 -29.45
N GLY A 29 2.90 -2.50 -28.43
CA GLY A 29 3.16 -2.78 -27.00
C GLY A 29 2.35 -1.83 -26.13
N LEU A 30 2.16 -2.20 -24.86
CA LEU A 30 1.42 -1.45 -23.85
C LEU A 30 2.28 -1.20 -22.63
N GLY A 31 2.36 0.06 -22.18
CA GLY A 31 2.87 0.41 -20.85
C GLY A 31 1.69 0.61 -19.90
N LEU A 32 1.74 0.00 -18.71
CA LEU A 32 0.64 0.02 -17.74
C LEU A 32 1.15 0.31 -16.31
N ALA A 33 0.56 1.31 -15.66
CA ALA A 33 0.59 1.49 -14.21
C ALA A 33 -0.84 1.29 -13.70
N ALA A 34 -1.12 0.13 -13.09
CA ALA A 34 -2.48 -0.26 -12.73
C ALA A 34 -2.92 0.42 -11.43
N CYS A 35 -4.08 1.09 -11.45
CA CYS A 35 -4.73 1.63 -10.24
C CYS A 35 -5.25 0.51 -9.32
N ASP A 36 -5.65 -0.61 -9.90
CA ASP A 36 -6.10 -1.82 -9.19
C ASP A 36 -5.58 -3.07 -9.90
N THR A 37 -4.93 -3.96 -9.15
CA THR A 37 -4.26 -5.13 -9.72
C THR A 37 -5.23 -6.18 -10.25
N SER A 38 -6.38 -6.35 -9.62
CA SER A 38 -7.36 -7.38 -9.97
C SER A 38 -8.19 -7.02 -11.20
N SER A 39 -8.51 -5.74 -11.35
CA SER A 39 -9.40 -5.24 -12.42
C SER A 39 -8.80 -5.31 -13.83
N VAL A 40 -7.48 -5.44 -13.95
CA VAL A 40 -6.77 -5.47 -15.23
C VAL A 40 -6.37 -6.87 -15.70
N LEU A 41 -6.63 -7.91 -14.90
CA LEU A 41 -6.18 -9.29 -15.21
C LEU A 41 -6.74 -9.83 -16.53
N ASP A 42 -8.02 -9.61 -16.81
CA ASP A 42 -8.65 -10.02 -18.07
C ASP A 42 -8.04 -9.27 -19.28
N ALA A 43 -7.73 -7.99 -19.10
CA ALA A 43 -7.07 -7.20 -20.14
C ALA A 43 -5.64 -7.67 -20.41
N LEU A 44 -4.90 -8.05 -19.37
CA LEU A 44 -3.56 -8.65 -19.51
C LEU A 44 -3.61 -10.00 -20.26
N LYS A 45 -4.63 -10.82 -19.95
CA LYS A 45 -4.84 -12.06 -20.67
C LYS A 45 -5.14 -11.81 -22.14
N ASP A 46 -5.98 -10.83 -22.48
CA ASP A 46 -6.27 -10.43 -23.86
C ASP A 46 -5.02 -9.92 -24.59
N CYS A 47 -4.14 -9.20 -23.91
CA CYS A 47 -2.82 -8.80 -24.46
C CYS A 47 -1.98 -10.05 -24.81
N ALA A 48 -1.88 -11.00 -23.90
CA ALA A 48 -1.11 -12.22 -24.12
C ALA A 48 -1.66 -13.03 -25.30
N ASP A 49 -2.98 -13.22 -25.37
CA ASP A 49 -3.67 -13.92 -26.45
C ASP A 49 -3.47 -13.24 -27.82
N LYS A 50 -3.31 -11.93 -27.84
CA LYS A 50 -3.04 -11.12 -29.05
C LYS A 50 -1.55 -10.92 -29.35
N GLY A 51 -0.65 -11.39 -28.47
CA GLY A 51 0.78 -11.19 -28.63
C GLY A 51 1.23 -9.72 -28.44
N ILE A 52 0.48 -8.92 -27.69
CA ILE A 52 0.82 -7.52 -27.35
C ILE A 52 1.71 -7.55 -26.10
N PRO A 53 3.01 -7.19 -26.17
CA PRO A 53 3.88 -7.14 -25.01
C PRO A 53 3.45 -6.02 -24.06
N VAL A 54 3.37 -6.35 -22.75
CA VAL A 54 3.03 -5.39 -21.71
C VAL A 54 4.27 -5.15 -20.84
N VAL A 55 4.57 -3.87 -20.57
CA VAL A 55 5.54 -3.44 -19.56
C VAL A 55 4.77 -2.73 -18.46
N THR A 56 4.85 -3.22 -17.22
CA THR A 56 4.33 -2.49 -16.06
C THR A 56 5.39 -1.53 -15.54
N PHE A 57 4.94 -0.38 -15.07
CA PHE A 57 5.82 0.63 -14.46
C PHE A 57 5.14 1.23 -13.23
N ASP A 58 5.94 1.77 -12.29
CA ASP A 58 5.53 2.31 -11.00
C ASP A 58 4.91 1.24 -10.07
N THR A 59 3.88 0.54 -10.50
CA THR A 59 3.22 -0.54 -9.76
C THR A 59 3.24 -1.85 -10.55
N GLY A 60 3.49 -2.96 -9.86
CA GLY A 60 3.43 -4.30 -10.42
C GLY A 60 2.02 -4.90 -10.36
N ILE A 61 1.90 -6.14 -10.86
CA ILE A 61 0.66 -6.92 -10.82
C ILE A 61 1.01 -8.36 -10.46
N ALA A 62 1.02 -8.68 -9.16
CA ALA A 62 1.51 -9.96 -8.63
C ALA A 62 0.77 -11.18 -9.21
N ASP A 63 -0.55 -11.06 -9.43
CA ASP A 63 -1.41 -12.15 -9.92
C ASP A 63 -1.60 -12.12 -11.44
N ALA A 64 -0.72 -11.40 -12.17
CA ALA A 64 -0.79 -11.34 -13.62
C ALA A 64 -0.70 -12.74 -14.23
N PRO A 65 -1.49 -13.05 -15.30
CA PRO A 65 -1.38 -14.30 -16.01
C PRO A 65 0.06 -14.55 -16.48
N GLU A 66 0.51 -15.81 -16.39
CA GLU A 66 1.87 -16.18 -16.77
C GLU A 66 2.19 -15.74 -18.21
N GLY A 67 3.30 -15.05 -18.40
CA GLY A 67 3.75 -14.55 -19.71
C GLY A 67 3.00 -13.32 -20.22
N SER A 68 2.05 -12.75 -19.48
CA SER A 68 1.31 -11.55 -19.90
C SER A 68 2.12 -10.25 -19.72
N ILE A 69 3.10 -10.24 -18.82
CA ILE A 69 4.00 -9.10 -18.56
C ILE A 69 5.40 -9.45 -19.07
N ALA A 70 5.94 -8.63 -19.94
CA ALA A 70 7.28 -8.80 -20.50
C ALA A 70 8.37 -8.24 -19.56
N CYS A 71 8.07 -7.17 -18.83
CA CYS A 71 8.99 -6.54 -17.89
C CYS A 71 8.21 -5.68 -16.88
N GLU A 72 8.72 -5.62 -15.65
CA GLU A 72 8.24 -4.74 -14.60
C GLU A 72 9.36 -3.75 -14.21
N VAL A 73 9.03 -2.48 -14.07
CA VAL A 73 9.95 -1.41 -13.67
C VAL A 73 9.30 -0.61 -12.54
N CYS A 74 9.67 -0.89 -11.31
CA CYS A 74 9.11 -0.22 -10.13
C CYS A 74 10.16 0.00 -9.03
N THR A 75 9.79 0.77 -8.02
CA THR A 75 10.53 0.87 -6.76
C THR A 75 10.40 -0.45 -5.99
N ASP A 76 11.43 -0.85 -5.24
CA ASP A 76 11.28 -1.85 -4.18
C ASP A 76 10.47 -1.23 -3.02
N ASN A 77 9.15 -1.30 -3.15
CA ASN A 77 8.22 -0.65 -2.25
C ASN A 77 8.22 -1.26 -0.85
N ALA A 78 8.41 -2.57 -0.73
CA ALA A 78 8.51 -3.24 0.56
C ALA A 78 9.77 -2.77 1.31
N GLN A 79 10.91 -2.67 0.63
CA GLN A 79 12.14 -2.13 1.20
C GLN A 79 11.99 -0.65 1.56
N ALA A 80 11.31 0.15 0.75
CA ALA A 80 11.07 1.56 1.05
C ALA A 80 10.24 1.74 2.32
N GLY A 81 9.18 0.94 2.51
CA GLY A 81 8.40 0.90 3.74
C GLY A 81 9.24 0.48 4.95
N SER A 82 10.06 -0.56 4.80
CA SER A 82 10.97 -1.02 5.86
C SER A 82 11.95 0.07 6.31
N VAL A 83 12.55 0.79 5.37
CA VAL A 83 13.46 1.92 5.68
C VAL A 83 12.72 3.04 6.42
N ALA A 84 11.47 3.35 6.04
CA ALA A 84 10.66 4.32 6.75
C ALA A 84 10.38 3.89 8.19
N ALA A 85 10.04 2.61 8.41
CA ALA A 85 9.82 2.04 9.74
C ALA A 85 11.09 2.11 10.61
N GLU A 86 12.26 1.76 10.08
CA GLU A 86 13.53 1.84 10.81
C GLU A 86 13.85 3.27 11.25
N ASN A 87 13.65 4.24 10.37
CA ASN A 87 13.89 5.65 10.70
C ASN A 87 12.89 6.16 11.75
N MET A 88 11.61 5.84 11.60
CA MET A 88 10.60 6.21 12.59
C MET A 88 10.88 5.56 13.94
N TYR A 89 11.12 4.24 13.96
CA TYR A 89 11.44 3.52 15.19
C TYR A 89 12.62 4.15 15.92
N ASN A 90 13.70 4.47 15.22
CA ASN A 90 14.87 5.13 15.83
C ASN A 90 14.54 6.49 16.45
N ALA A 91 13.54 7.19 15.93
CA ALA A 91 13.08 8.46 16.47
C ALA A 91 12.15 8.31 17.69
N ILE A 92 11.37 7.22 17.77
CA ILE A 92 10.31 7.07 18.78
C ILE A 92 10.59 6.00 19.84
N LYS A 93 11.59 5.14 19.69
CA LYS A 93 11.85 4.00 20.60
C LYS A 93 11.94 4.40 22.08
N ASP A 94 12.55 5.53 22.39
CA ASP A 94 12.63 6.02 23.76
C ASP A 94 11.26 6.47 24.30
N VAL A 95 10.40 6.99 23.44
CA VAL A 95 9.01 7.35 23.80
C VAL A 95 8.22 6.09 24.10
N VAL A 96 8.32 5.07 23.23
CA VAL A 96 7.66 3.77 23.42
C VAL A 96 8.16 3.08 24.69
N ALA A 97 9.47 3.11 24.95
CA ALA A 97 10.06 2.46 26.11
C ALA A 97 9.61 3.05 27.45
N ASN A 98 9.35 4.37 27.49
CA ASN A 98 8.96 5.11 28.69
C ASN A 98 7.46 5.42 28.77
N ALA A 99 6.64 4.87 27.88
CA ALA A 99 5.20 5.09 27.91
C ALA A 99 4.54 4.38 29.10
N ASP A 100 3.67 5.08 29.84
CA ASP A 100 2.90 4.53 30.97
C ASP A 100 1.66 3.71 30.54
N GLY A 101 1.52 3.42 29.25
CA GLY A 101 0.37 2.66 28.71
C GLY A 101 0.52 2.43 27.20
N GLN A 102 -0.56 1.97 26.58
CA GLN A 102 -0.61 1.72 25.16
C GLN A 102 -0.33 2.99 24.35
N VAL A 103 0.49 2.86 23.30
CA VAL A 103 0.76 3.93 22.33
C VAL A 103 0.22 3.55 20.94
N VAL A 104 -0.08 4.56 20.13
CA VAL A 104 -0.54 4.40 18.75
C VAL A 104 0.49 4.96 17.79
N ILE A 105 0.83 4.18 16.78
CA ILE A 105 1.58 4.60 15.59
C ILE A 105 0.59 4.59 14.43
N GLY A 106 0.36 5.74 13.81
CA GLY A 106 -0.53 5.88 12.67
C GLY A 106 0.15 5.50 11.36
N GLU A 107 -0.65 4.96 10.45
CA GLU A 107 -0.29 4.79 9.05
C GLU A 107 -1.48 5.19 8.18
N VAL A 108 -1.24 6.08 7.20
CA VAL A 108 -2.24 6.44 6.18
C VAL A 108 -1.72 5.99 4.83
N ASN A 109 -2.40 5.02 4.26
CA ASN A 109 -2.15 4.53 2.90
C ASN A 109 -3.18 5.13 1.95
N GLN A 110 -2.72 5.57 0.80
CA GLN A 110 -3.57 6.21 -0.23
C GLN A 110 -4.69 5.28 -0.69
N ASP A 111 -4.43 3.98 -0.80
CA ASP A 111 -5.39 2.93 -1.17
C ASP A 111 -4.94 1.56 -0.62
N ALA A 112 -5.74 0.53 -0.90
CA ALA A 112 -5.43 -0.85 -0.59
C ALA A 112 -5.55 -1.77 -1.84
N THR A 113 -5.44 -1.21 -3.05
CA THR A 113 -5.68 -1.91 -4.32
C THR A 113 -4.48 -1.88 -5.27
N ALA A 114 -3.64 -0.86 -5.21
CA ALA A 114 -2.41 -0.77 -5.98
C ALA A 114 -1.25 -1.50 -5.29
N GLN A 115 -0.54 -2.35 -6.02
CA GLN A 115 0.51 -3.20 -5.47
C GLN A 115 1.64 -2.41 -4.80
N ASN A 116 2.06 -1.29 -5.38
CA ASN A 116 3.11 -0.44 -4.81
C ASN A 116 2.73 0.09 -3.42
N ILE A 117 1.47 0.49 -3.21
CA ILE A 117 0.98 0.98 -1.93
C ILE A 117 0.84 -0.17 -0.93
N GLN A 118 0.27 -1.30 -1.35
CA GLN A 118 0.20 -2.52 -0.52
C GLN A 118 1.57 -2.96 -0.01
N GLN A 119 2.58 -2.98 -0.88
CA GLN A 119 3.94 -3.38 -0.54
C GLN A 119 4.62 -2.36 0.38
N ARG A 120 4.44 -1.07 0.13
CA ARG A 120 5.07 -0.01 0.93
C ARG A 120 4.47 0.04 2.33
N GLY A 121 3.14 0.05 2.44
CA GLY A 121 2.45 -0.01 3.73
C GLY A 121 2.73 -1.31 4.48
N GLY A 122 2.60 -2.46 3.83
CA GLY A 122 2.93 -3.76 4.42
C GLY A 122 4.38 -3.86 4.88
N GLY A 123 5.33 -3.34 4.10
CA GLY A 123 6.75 -3.30 4.46
C GLY A 123 7.03 -2.44 5.70
N PHE A 124 6.31 -1.31 5.84
CA PHE A 124 6.37 -0.49 7.04
C PHE A 124 5.82 -1.24 8.26
N ILE A 125 4.62 -1.82 8.15
CA ILE A 125 3.96 -2.56 9.23
C ILE A 125 4.82 -3.72 9.71
N ASP A 126 5.23 -4.61 8.79
CA ASP A 126 5.98 -5.82 9.13
C ASP A 126 7.32 -5.47 9.82
N LYS A 127 8.02 -4.45 9.32
CA LYS A 127 9.30 -4.02 9.91
C LYS A 127 9.11 -3.32 11.26
N MET A 128 8.07 -2.53 11.42
CA MET A 128 7.77 -1.88 12.71
C MET A 128 7.42 -2.92 13.77
N ILE A 129 6.63 -3.95 13.43
CA ILE A 129 6.33 -5.08 14.32
C ILE A 129 7.63 -5.78 14.75
N GLU A 130 8.50 -6.13 13.79
CA GLU A 130 9.79 -6.78 14.06
C GLU A 130 10.63 -5.99 15.09
N LEU A 131 10.76 -4.67 14.87
CA LEU A 131 11.58 -3.81 15.74
C LEU A 131 11.00 -3.65 17.14
N LEU A 132 9.69 -3.45 17.26
CA LEU A 132 9.00 -3.31 18.53
C LEU A 132 9.04 -4.61 19.35
N GLN A 133 8.83 -5.75 18.69
CA GLN A 133 8.92 -7.06 19.34
C GLN A 133 10.35 -7.41 19.79
N ALA A 134 11.36 -6.96 19.06
CA ALA A 134 12.76 -7.10 19.50
C ALA A 134 13.05 -6.37 20.82
N ASP A 135 12.29 -5.30 21.10
CA ASP A 135 12.33 -4.57 22.40
C ASP A 135 11.35 -5.16 23.45
N GLY A 136 10.71 -6.30 23.15
CA GLY A 136 9.81 -6.99 24.07
C GLY A 136 8.41 -6.36 24.16
N LYS A 137 8.00 -5.55 23.20
CA LYS A 137 6.65 -4.97 23.13
C LYS A 137 5.70 -5.88 22.39
N THR A 138 4.46 -5.97 22.86
CA THR A 138 3.37 -6.62 22.14
C THR A 138 2.74 -5.65 21.15
N VAL A 139 2.43 -6.14 19.93
CA VAL A 139 1.98 -5.28 18.83
C VAL A 139 0.68 -5.79 18.23
N ALA A 140 -0.28 -4.90 18.05
CA ALA A 140 -1.48 -5.12 17.26
C ALA A 140 -1.50 -4.24 16.00
N VAL A 141 -2.16 -4.72 14.96
CA VAL A 141 -2.51 -3.93 13.77
C VAL A 141 -4.03 -3.77 13.75
N ALA A 142 -4.49 -2.55 13.59
CA ALA A 142 -5.92 -2.21 13.60
C ALA A 142 -6.28 -1.28 12.44
N GLY A 143 -7.56 -1.21 12.10
CA GLY A 143 -8.09 -0.32 11.07
C GLY A 143 -8.41 -1.02 9.76
N ASN A 144 -7.77 -0.67 8.65
CA ASN A 144 -8.11 -1.21 7.33
C ASN A 144 -7.90 -2.73 7.25
N GLU A 145 -8.95 -3.45 6.85
CA GLU A 145 -9.01 -4.91 6.86
C GLU A 145 -7.91 -5.58 6.01
N PHE A 146 -7.58 -5.00 4.84
CA PHE A 146 -6.52 -5.54 3.99
C PHE A 146 -5.19 -5.60 4.74
N TYR A 147 -4.76 -4.48 5.33
CA TYR A 147 -3.48 -4.39 6.04
C TYR A 147 -3.47 -5.19 7.33
N VAL A 148 -4.59 -5.23 8.07
CA VAL A 148 -4.74 -6.09 9.26
C VAL A 148 -4.53 -7.56 8.91
N ASN A 149 -5.14 -8.03 7.81
CA ASN A 149 -5.04 -9.43 7.39
C ASN A 149 -3.68 -9.76 6.74
N ALA A 150 -3.02 -8.78 6.14
CA ALA A 150 -1.72 -8.96 5.48
C ALA A 150 -0.54 -8.87 6.45
N ALA A 151 -0.71 -8.23 7.61
CA ALA A 151 0.34 -8.02 8.59
C ALA A 151 0.91 -9.34 9.12
N LYS A 152 2.24 -9.43 9.22
CA LYS A 152 2.94 -10.62 9.67
C LYS A 152 3.50 -10.40 11.07
N GLY A 153 3.15 -11.26 11.99
CA GLY A 153 3.78 -11.30 13.30
C GLY A 153 3.10 -10.46 14.38
N ALA A 154 1.99 -9.77 14.12
CA ALA A 154 1.18 -9.16 15.18
C ALA A 154 0.79 -10.24 16.22
N ASP A 155 1.06 -9.99 17.48
CA ASP A 155 1.00 -10.98 18.56
C ASP A 155 0.03 -10.63 19.69
N ALA A 156 -0.72 -9.53 19.54
CA ALA A 156 -1.71 -9.05 20.51
C ALA A 156 -3.01 -8.61 19.84
N THR A 157 -4.06 -8.51 20.65
CA THR A 157 -5.28 -7.79 20.25
C THR A 157 -5.10 -6.29 20.45
N GLU A 158 -5.93 -5.47 19.78
CA GLU A 158 -5.89 -4.00 19.96
C GLU A 158 -6.04 -3.59 21.44
N ALA A 159 -6.80 -4.36 22.23
CA ALA A 159 -7.04 -4.05 23.64
C ALA A 159 -5.85 -4.39 24.56
N ASP A 160 -5.03 -5.37 24.17
CA ASP A 160 -3.98 -5.93 25.02
C ASP A 160 -2.56 -5.53 24.60
N ALA A 161 -2.41 -4.90 23.42
CA ALA A 161 -1.12 -4.51 22.87
C ALA A 161 -0.49 -3.34 23.62
N ASP A 162 0.84 -3.36 23.74
CA ASP A 162 1.63 -2.19 24.15
C ASP A 162 1.61 -1.11 23.06
N VAL A 163 1.65 -1.56 21.79
CA VAL A 163 1.65 -0.67 20.63
C VAL A 163 0.59 -1.10 19.63
N VAL A 164 -0.23 -0.16 19.17
CA VAL A 164 -1.18 -0.38 18.09
C VAL A 164 -0.71 0.38 16.84
N ILE A 165 -0.50 -0.34 15.74
CA ILE A 165 -0.31 0.27 14.42
C ILE A 165 -1.71 0.47 13.83
N GLN A 166 -2.15 1.73 13.81
CA GLN A 166 -3.48 2.11 13.33
C GLN A 166 -3.41 2.48 11.86
N VAL A 167 -3.97 1.65 10.99
CA VAL A 167 -3.93 1.84 9.54
C VAL A 167 -5.24 2.43 9.04
N ALA A 168 -5.17 3.56 8.33
CA ALA A 168 -6.30 4.17 7.66
C ALA A 168 -6.09 4.23 6.15
N VAL A 169 -7.19 4.06 5.41
CA VAL A 169 -7.24 4.19 3.95
C VAL A 169 -8.44 5.08 3.64
N PRO A 170 -8.25 6.23 2.97
CA PRO A 170 -9.35 7.12 2.62
C PRO A 170 -10.25 6.49 1.56
N ALA A 171 -11.50 6.92 1.51
CA ALA A 171 -12.46 6.41 0.53
C ALA A 171 -12.11 6.79 -0.93
N GLN A 172 -11.30 7.85 -1.12
CA GLN A 172 -10.74 8.28 -2.41
C GLN A 172 -9.37 8.91 -2.19
N THR A 173 -8.50 8.86 -3.20
CA THR A 173 -7.12 9.38 -3.18
C THR A 173 -7.08 10.91 -3.32
N THR A 174 -7.69 11.61 -2.38
CA THR A 174 -7.67 13.08 -2.33
C THR A 174 -6.92 13.59 -1.11
N VAL A 175 -6.23 14.72 -1.26
CA VAL A 175 -5.51 15.37 -0.15
C VAL A 175 -6.42 15.63 1.05
N GLU A 176 -7.67 16.05 0.80
CA GLU A 176 -8.64 16.33 1.87
C GLU A 176 -8.97 15.07 2.67
N LEU A 177 -9.31 13.96 1.99
CA LEU A 177 -9.67 12.72 2.67
C LEU A 177 -8.48 12.08 3.37
N CYS A 178 -7.29 12.08 2.75
CA CYS A 178 -6.07 11.62 3.42
C CYS A 178 -5.76 12.45 4.68
N SER A 179 -5.95 13.78 4.60
CA SER A 179 -5.75 14.67 5.75
C SER A 179 -6.75 14.40 6.87
N ASN A 180 -8.00 14.09 6.53
CA ASN A 180 -9.03 13.75 7.52
C ASN A 180 -8.68 12.44 8.25
N GLU A 181 -8.22 11.41 7.52
CA GLU A 181 -7.76 10.15 8.14
C GLU A 181 -6.55 10.39 9.05
N ALA A 182 -5.57 11.17 8.59
CA ALA A 182 -4.41 11.52 9.39
C ALA A 182 -4.81 12.27 10.68
N GLN A 183 -5.73 13.25 10.57
CA GLN A 183 -6.23 13.98 11.72
C GLN A 183 -6.99 13.09 12.71
N ALA A 184 -7.78 12.13 12.21
CA ALA A 184 -8.51 11.19 13.06
C ALA A 184 -7.55 10.36 13.92
N ILE A 185 -6.43 9.90 13.35
CA ILE A 185 -5.40 9.17 14.09
C ILE A 185 -4.65 10.10 15.06
N LEU A 186 -4.19 11.26 14.58
CA LEU A 186 -3.43 12.21 15.38
C LEU A 186 -4.22 12.81 16.56
N SER A 187 -5.56 12.77 16.49
CA SER A 187 -6.41 13.23 17.61
C SER A 187 -6.48 12.26 18.78
N LYS A 188 -5.97 11.03 18.63
CA LYS A 188 -5.84 10.09 19.74
C LYS A 188 -4.74 10.57 20.69
N GLU A 189 -5.05 10.70 21.99
CA GLU A 189 -4.10 11.23 23.00
C GLU A 189 -2.79 10.43 23.09
N ASN A 190 -2.85 9.13 22.78
CA ASN A 190 -1.70 8.21 22.80
C ASN A 190 -1.05 8.04 21.43
N CYS A 191 -1.40 8.81 20.42
CA CYS A 191 -0.71 8.78 19.11
C CYS A 191 0.63 9.50 19.23
N ILE A 192 1.72 8.77 18.92
CA ILE A 192 3.09 9.29 19.06
C ILE A 192 3.79 9.55 17.72
N ALA A 193 3.32 8.94 16.65
CA ALA A 193 3.90 9.12 15.32
C ALA A 193 2.88 8.73 14.25
N ILE A 194 3.09 9.21 13.02
CA ILE A 194 2.29 8.85 11.86
C ILE A 194 3.16 8.73 10.62
N PHE A 195 2.91 7.72 9.80
CA PHE A 195 3.52 7.47 8.51
C PHE A 195 2.50 7.71 7.39
N GLY A 196 2.86 8.49 6.39
CA GLY A 196 2.12 8.64 5.16
C GLY A 196 2.81 7.85 4.05
N SER A 197 2.12 6.85 3.50
CA SER A 197 2.73 5.94 2.53
C SER A 197 2.87 6.53 1.13
N ASN A 198 2.18 7.64 0.83
CA ASN A 198 2.29 8.34 -0.45
C ASN A 198 2.00 9.83 -0.32
#